data_ce163f0f43f5ff71015b784387c2a984
#
_entry.id   ce163f0f43f5ff71015b784387c2a984
#
_cell.length_a   1.000
_cell.length_b   1.000
_cell.length_c   1.000
_cell.angle_alpha   90.00
_cell.angle_beta   90.00
_cell.angle_gamma   90.00
#
_symmetry.space_group_name_H-M   'P 1'
#
loop_
_entity.id
_entity.type
_entity.pdbx_description
1 polymer ?
#
loop_
_entity_poly.entity_id
_entity_poly.type
_entity_poly.pdbx_seq_one_letter_code
_entity_poly.pdbx_strand_id
1 'polypeptide(L)'
;LNVSNSRLDASNYDGPLARFQSLLKMFSVQDWLDFIKALGVPTFKGTSQRYFVEDLKAAPLLKNWIHMLKEQGVEFYYGMELSDFNSTGNQVKLTFDEGNEWIGNAACFCLGGASWEPDETPLRWPSIFTNKEVAFTSFTAANVGYEVSWSEDFLKEAEGLPIKNIILKSKLGEMPGEIMITRYGLEGTPVYSLKEP
;
A
#
# COMPACT_ATOMS: atom_id res chain seq x y z
N LEU A 1 5.01 -11.98 2.06
CA LEU A 1 4.58 -10.60 2.35
C LEU A 1 5.68 -9.84 3.06
N ASN A 2 6.07 -8.70 2.50
CA ASN A 2 6.91 -7.71 3.18
C ASN A 2 6.04 -6.89 4.15
N VAL A 3 6.43 -6.80 5.41
CA VAL A 3 5.63 -6.13 6.45
C VAL A 3 6.28 -4.85 6.97
N SER A 4 7.60 -4.69 6.83
CA SER A 4 8.32 -3.48 7.25
C SER A 4 9.77 -3.49 6.75
N ASN A 5 10.55 -2.47 7.16
CA ASN A 5 11.97 -2.33 6.87
C ASN A 5 12.71 -1.85 8.12
N SER A 6 13.86 -2.45 8.45
CA SER A 6 14.67 -2.05 9.61
C SER A 6 15.34 -0.68 9.47
N ARG A 7 15.35 -0.11 8.26
CA ARG A 7 15.88 1.23 7.96
C ARG A 7 14.79 2.27 7.80
N LEU A 8 13.55 1.92 8.15
CA LEU A 8 12.43 2.85 8.04
C LEU A 8 12.60 3.98 9.06
N ASP A 9 12.58 5.20 8.57
CA ASP A 9 12.56 6.40 9.37
C ASP A 9 11.66 7.47 8.75
N ALA A 10 11.52 8.62 9.41
CA ALA A 10 10.61 9.67 8.98
C ALA A 10 10.97 10.31 7.63
N SER A 11 12.24 10.22 7.19
CA SER A 11 12.68 10.76 5.90
C SER A 11 12.23 9.91 4.70
N ASN A 12 11.71 8.70 4.96
CA ASN A 12 11.16 7.84 3.91
C ASN A 12 9.73 8.24 3.47
N TYR A 13 9.15 9.25 4.12
CA TYR A 13 7.80 9.70 3.84
C TYR A 13 7.80 11.11 3.25
N ASP A 14 6.94 11.33 2.27
CA ASP A 14 6.71 12.67 1.72
C ASP A 14 5.81 13.47 2.66
N GLY A 15 6.25 14.66 3.03
CA GLY A 15 5.48 15.57 3.89
C GLY A 15 6.28 16.11 5.10
N PRO A 16 5.62 16.71 6.10
CA PRO A 16 6.29 17.32 7.24
C PRO A 16 7.04 16.29 8.10
N LEU A 17 8.38 16.35 8.10
CA LEU A 17 9.25 15.42 8.80
C LEU A 17 8.90 15.24 10.29
N ALA A 18 8.64 16.34 10.99
CA ALA A 18 8.29 16.33 12.41
C ALA A 18 7.01 15.51 12.70
N ARG A 19 6.05 15.53 11.77
CA ARG A 19 4.83 14.73 11.89
C ARG A 19 5.13 13.24 11.82
N PHE A 20 5.94 12.82 10.86
CA PHE A 20 6.31 11.40 10.72
C PHE A 20 7.22 10.93 11.85
N GLN A 21 8.12 11.78 12.35
CA GLN A 21 8.90 11.49 13.56
C GLN A 21 7.99 11.22 14.76
N SER A 22 6.96 12.06 14.95
CA SER A 22 5.99 11.87 16.03
C SER A 22 5.20 10.57 15.87
N LEU A 23 4.71 10.27 14.68
CA LEU A 23 3.95 9.05 14.41
C LEU A 23 4.79 7.78 14.63
N LEU A 24 6.02 7.76 14.13
CA LEU A 24 6.93 6.60 14.32
C LEU A 24 7.42 6.46 15.78
N LYS A 25 7.40 7.54 16.56
CA LYS A 25 7.64 7.47 18.01
C LYS A 25 6.43 6.90 18.76
N MET A 26 5.22 7.16 18.31
CA MET A 26 3.99 6.62 18.91
C MET A 26 3.76 5.15 18.55
N PHE A 27 4.14 4.74 17.35
CA PHE A 27 4.02 3.36 16.87
C PHE A 27 5.21 3.06 15.94
N SER A 28 6.20 2.38 16.49
CA SER A 28 7.47 2.08 15.81
C SER A 28 7.38 0.82 14.94
N VAL A 29 8.43 0.58 14.16
CA VAL A 29 8.61 -0.70 13.44
C VAL A 29 8.61 -1.88 14.42
N GLN A 30 9.20 -1.72 15.62
CA GLN A 30 9.22 -2.78 16.61
C GLN A 30 7.82 -3.08 17.17
N ASP A 31 7.02 -2.04 17.46
CA ASP A 31 5.63 -2.21 17.93
C ASP A 31 4.81 -2.98 16.89
N TRP A 32 5.00 -2.68 15.60
CA TRP A 32 4.35 -3.40 14.51
C TRP A 32 4.78 -4.88 14.44
N LEU A 33 6.06 -5.17 14.59
CA LEU A 33 6.57 -6.55 14.58
C LEU A 33 6.08 -7.34 15.81
N ASP A 34 6.04 -6.70 16.98
CA ASP A 34 5.53 -7.30 18.21
C ASP A 34 4.02 -7.59 18.10
N PHE A 35 3.27 -6.68 17.47
CA PHE A 35 1.87 -6.91 17.17
C PHE A 35 1.67 -8.12 16.23
N ILE A 36 2.42 -8.22 15.12
CA ILE A 36 2.35 -9.38 14.21
C ILE A 36 2.69 -10.67 14.95
N LYS A 37 3.71 -10.63 15.81
CA LYS A 37 4.10 -11.77 16.65
C LYS A 37 3.00 -12.16 17.63
N ALA A 38 2.31 -11.20 18.24
CA ALA A 38 1.18 -11.45 19.12
C ALA A 38 0.00 -12.10 18.40
N LEU A 39 -0.16 -11.87 17.09
CA LEU A 39 -1.11 -12.58 16.23
C LEU A 39 -0.66 -14.03 15.89
N GLY A 40 0.46 -14.51 16.44
CA GLY A 40 0.98 -15.85 16.15
C GLY A 40 1.63 -16.00 14.78
N VAL A 41 2.04 -14.88 14.16
CA VAL A 41 2.68 -14.88 12.84
C VAL A 41 4.17 -14.54 12.99
N PRO A 42 5.08 -15.52 12.82
CA PRO A 42 6.51 -15.26 12.90
C PRO A 42 7.01 -14.42 11.73
N THR A 43 8.00 -13.57 12.01
CA THR A 43 8.64 -12.73 11.01
C THR A 43 10.16 -12.93 11.01
N PHE A 44 10.79 -12.72 9.87
CA PHE A 44 12.24 -12.71 9.74
C PHE A 44 12.73 -11.49 8.95
N LYS A 45 13.98 -11.10 9.19
CA LYS A 45 14.62 -10.02 8.44
C LYS A 45 15.46 -10.61 7.30
N GLY A 46 15.13 -10.23 6.08
CA GLY A 46 15.88 -10.60 4.89
C GLY A 46 17.15 -9.76 4.68
N THR A 47 17.98 -10.16 3.72
CA THR A 47 19.25 -9.47 3.37
C THR A 47 19.03 -8.04 2.90
N SER A 48 17.88 -7.73 2.31
CA SER A 48 17.47 -6.38 1.89
C SER A 48 17.05 -5.46 3.06
N GLN A 49 17.25 -5.88 4.31
CA GLN A 49 16.80 -5.19 5.52
C GLN A 49 15.27 -5.10 5.67
N ARG A 50 14.51 -5.75 4.83
CA ARG A 50 13.05 -5.86 4.92
C ARG A 50 12.65 -6.99 5.85
N TYR A 51 11.54 -6.80 6.55
CA TYR A 51 10.91 -7.84 7.36
C TYR A 51 9.82 -8.54 6.57
N PHE A 52 9.79 -9.85 6.63
CA PHE A 52 8.84 -10.69 5.95
C PHE A 52 8.12 -11.59 6.96
N VAL A 53 6.88 -11.97 6.67
CA VAL A 53 6.26 -13.11 7.36
C VAL A 53 6.91 -14.40 6.90
N GLU A 54 7.06 -15.37 7.79
CA GLU A 54 7.85 -16.58 7.54
C GLU A 54 7.33 -17.38 6.34
N ASP A 55 6.03 -17.56 6.22
CA ASP A 55 5.40 -18.27 5.10
C ASP A 55 5.30 -17.42 3.81
N LEU A 56 5.81 -16.18 3.79
CA LEU A 56 5.72 -15.22 2.70
C LEU A 56 4.28 -14.90 2.22
N LYS A 57 3.26 -15.37 2.92
CA LYS A 57 1.83 -15.21 2.57
C LYS A 57 1.15 -14.18 3.46
N ALA A 58 0.26 -13.38 2.89
CA ALA A 58 -0.54 -12.40 3.64
C ALA A 58 -1.72 -13.03 4.39
N ALA A 59 -2.28 -14.10 3.85
CA ALA A 59 -3.53 -14.67 4.32
C ALA A 59 -3.52 -15.11 5.80
N PRO A 60 -2.49 -15.76 6.36
CA PRO A 60 -2.46 -16.10 7.78
C PRO A 60 -2.50 -14.87 8.68
N LEU A 61 -1.73 -13.82 8.36
CA LEU A 61 -1.73 -12.56 9.09
C LEU A 61 -3.11 -11.91 9.09
N LEU A 62 -3.73 -11.77 7.93
CA LEU A 62 -5.07 -11.20 7.80
C LEU A 62 -6.12 -12.00 8.59
N LYS A 63 -6.11 -13.33 8.47
CA LYS A 63 -7.04 -14.22 9.16
C LYS A 63 -6.94 -14.07 10.69
N ASN A 64 -5.73 -14.10 11.22
CA ASN A 64 -5.50 -14.00 12.66
C ASN A 64 -5.86 -12.61 13.20
N TRP A 65 -5.58 -11.56 12.42
CA TRP A 65 -5.95 -10.19 12.78
C TRP A 65 -7.46 -10.00 12.81
N ILE A 66 -8.18 -10.46 11.78
CA ILE A 66 -9.64 -10.42 11.76
C ILE A 66 -10.22 -11.22 12.95
N HIS A 67 -9.66 -12.39 13.28
CA HIS A 67 -10.10 -13.19 14.41
C HIS A 67 -9.96 -12.42 15.73
N MET A 68 -8.79 -11.86 16.00
CA MET A 68 -8.55 -11.02 17.18
C MET A 68 -9.53 -9.85 17.28
N LEU A 69 -9.78 -9.15 16.18
CA LEU A 69 -10.71 -8.01 16.16
C LEU A 69 -12.16 -8.46 16.46
N LYS A 70 -12.57 -9.61 15.94
CA LYS A 70 -13.89 -10.19 16.28
C LYS A 70 -14.02 -10.55 17.75
N GLU A 71 -12.98 -11.10 18.38
CA GLU A 71 -12.94 -11.34 19.81
C GLU A 71 -13.05 -10.07 20.65
N GLN A 72 -12.60 -8.94 20.11
CA GLN A 72 -12.76 -7.60 20.71
C GLN A 72 -14.13 -6.95 20.42
N GLY A 73 -15.03 -7.65 19.74
CA GLY A 73 -16.37 -7.16 19.43
C GLY A 73 -16.46 -6.31 18.16
N VAL A 74 -15.42 -6.30 17.30
CA VAL A 74 -15.48 -5.63 16.01
C VAL A 74 -16.35 -6.42 15.05
N GLU A 75 -17.35 -5.77 14.49
CA GLU A 75 -18.23 -6.34 13.47
C GLU A 75 -17.70 -6.04 12.07
N PHE A 76 -17.78 -7.00 11.16
CA PHE A 76 -17.30 -6.89 9.78
C PHE A 76 -18.47 -7.06 8.82
N TYR A 77 -18.67 -6.09 7.98
CA TYR A 77 -19.67 -6.08 6.92
C TYR A 77 -18.97 -6.00 5.57
N TYR A 78 -19.16 -7.00 4.73
CA TYR A 78 -18.52 -7.14 3.43
C TYR A 78 -19.51 -6.83 2.31
N GLY A 79 -18.99 -6.46 1.14
CA GLY A 79 -19.81 -6.14 -0.01
C GLY A 79 -20.59 -4.82 0.12
N MET A 80 -20.18 -3.96 1.04
CA MET A 80 -20.79 -2.65 1.29
C MET A 80 -19.96 -1.58 0.60
N GLU A 81 -20.46 -1.02 -0.49
CA GLU A 81 -19.80 0.07 -1.18
C GLU A 81 -20.34 1.42 -0.69
N LEU A 82 -19.44 2.31 -0.23
CA LEU A 82 -19.81 3.64 0.24
C LEU A 82 -20.33 4.49 -0.93
N SER A 83 -21.53 5.04 -0.79
CA SER A 83 -22.13 5.93 -1.79
C SER A 83 -22.23 7.38 -1.31
N ASP A 84 -22.34 7.63 -0.01
CA ASP A 84 -22.36 8.99 0.57
C ASP A 84 -21.99 8.96 2.05
N PHE A 85 -21.66 10.13 2.60
CA PHE A 85 -21.55 10.34 4.03
C PHE A 85 -21.96 11.78 4.41
N ASN A 86 -22.49 11.95 5.62
CA ASN A 86 -22.81 13.25 6.18
C ASN A 86 -22.43 13.31 7.65
N SER A 87 -22.02 14.49 8.11
CA SER A 87 -21.77 14.75 9.53
C SER A 87 -22.80 15.76 10.04
N THR A 88 -23.50 15.43 11.12
CA THR A 88 -24.48 16.30 11.75
C THR A 88 -24.30 16.27 13.26
N GLY A 89 -23.89 17.41 13.83
CA GLY A 89 -23.54 17.49 15.26
C GLY A 89 -22.35 16.55 15.57
N ASN A 90 -22.55 15.61 16.50
CA ASN A 90 -21.53 14.66 16.95
C ASN A 90 -21.69 13.28 16.30
N GLN A 91 -22.42 13.17 15.20
CA GLN A 91 -22.65 11.91 14.52
C GLN A 91 -22.21 11.96 13.06
N VAL A 92 -21.76 10.83 12.56
CA VAL A 92 -21.46 10.59 11.15
C VAL A 92 -22.44 9.54 10.64
N LYS A 93 -23.15 9.86 9.58
CA LYS A 93 -24.00 8.95 8.83
C LYS A 93 -23.27 8.50 7.59
N LEU A 94 -23.16 7.20 7.40
CA LEU A 94 -22.63 6.58 6.19
C LEU A 94 -23.80 5.97 5.41
N THR A 95 -23.83 6.18 4.10
CA THR A 95 -24.80 5.57 3.19
C THR A 95 -24.03 4.66 2.22
N PHE A 96 -24.53 3.46 2.06
CA PHE A 96 -23.95 2.46 1.17
C PHE A 96 -24.90 2.17 0.01
N ASP A 97 -24.43 1.50 -1.01
CA ASP A 97 -25.27 1.03 -2.09
C ASP A 97 -26.43 0.17 -1.52
N GLU A 98 -27.53 0.08 -2.27
CA GLU A 98 -28.79 -0.54 -1.84
C GLU A 98 -29.52 0.19 -0.69
N GLY A 99 -29.06 1.40 -0.32
CA GLY A 99 -29.73 2.25 0.67
C GLY A 99 -29.48 1.87 2.13
N ASN A 100 -28.51 1.00 2.40
CA ASN A 100 -28.09 0.70 3.77
C ASN A 100 -27.46 1.93 4.41
N GLU A 101 -27.84 2.23 5.65
CA GLU A 101 -27.35 3.40 6.38
C GLU A 101 -26.79 2.99 7.75
N TRP A 102 -25.70 3.66 8.12
CA TRP A 102 -25.03 3.45 9.39
C TRP A 102 -24.77 4.78 10.06
N ILE A 103 -24.99 4.86 11.35
CA ILE A 103 -24.75 6.05 12.15
C ILE A 103 -23.79 5.72 13.27
N GLY A 104 -22.72 6.51 13.38
CA GLY A 104 -21.71 6.38 14.43
C GLY A 104 -21.25 7.73 14.95
N ASN A 105 -20.47 7.71 16.03
CA ASN A 105 -19.89 8.92 16.60
C ASN A 105 -18.66 9.42 15.81
N ALA A 106 -18.02 8.54 15.08
CA ALA A 106 -16.89 8.85 14.21
C ALA A 106 -16.77 7.81 13.07
N ALA A 107 -16.15 8.20 11.97
CA ALA A 107 -15.79 7.30 10.88
C ALA A 107 -14.32 7.51 10.49
N CYS A 108 -13.62 6.41 10.19
CA CYS A 108 -12.28 6.43 9.62
C CYS A 108 -12.33 5.84 8.20
N PHE A 109 -12.02 6.66 7.21
CA PHE A 109 -12.04 6.25 5.82
C PHE A 109 -10.67 5.71 5.40
N CYS A 110 -10.56 4.40 5.21
CA CYS A 110 -9.36 3.70 4.77
C CYS A 110 -9.62 3.01 3.42
N LEU A 111 -10.01 3.79 2.42
CA LEU A 111 -10.60 3.32 1.17
C LEU A 111 -9.56 2.88 0.11
N GLY A 112 -8.28 2.93 0.47
CA GLY A 112 -7.19 2.51 -0.42
C GLY A 112 -6.90 3.48 -1.55
N GLY A 113 -6.01 3.04 -2.43
CA GLY A 113 -5.59 3.76 -3.63
C GLY A 113 -6.08 3.10 -4.91
N ALA A 114 -5.61 3.56 -6.06
CA ALA A 114 -6.06 3.15 -7.39
C ALA A 114 -5.23 2.00 -8.02
N SER A 115 -4.40 1.29 -7.25
CA SER A 115 -3.44 0.32 -7.80
C SER A 115 -4.06 -0.97 -8.34
N TRP A 116 -5.32 -1.27 -8.00
CA TRP A 116 -6.01 -2.52 -8.34
C TRP A 116 -7.27 -2.32 -9.15
N GLU A 117 -7.45 -1.13 -9.68
CA GLU A 117 -8.64 -0.85 -10.46
C GLU A 117 -8.47 -1.29 -11.91
N PRO A 118 -9.47 -1.98 -12.46
CA PRO A 118 -9.60 -2.11 -13.89
C PRO A 118 -9.76 -0.72 -14.50
N ASP A 119 -9.10 -0.46 -15.62
CA ASP A 119 -9.20 0.81 -16.37
C ASP A 119 -10.64 1.23 -16.67
N GLU A 120 -11.55 0.25 -16.71
CA GLU A 120 -12.97 0.41 -17.05
C GLU A 120 -13.85 0.80 -15.85
N THR A 121 -13.35 0.72 -14.61
CA THR A 121 -14.15 0.99 -13.40
C THR A 121 -13.40 1.92 -12.47
N PRO A 122 -13.48 3.24 -12.68
CA PRO A 122 -12.78 4.20 -11.83
C PRO A 122 -13.29 4.17 -10.40
N LEU A 123 -12.41 4.46 -9.45
CA LEU A 123 -12.72 4.62 -8.03
C LEU A 123 -13.88 5.62 -7.83
N ARG A 124 -14.92 5.18 -7.14
CA ARG A 124 -16.08 6.02 -6.85
C ARG A 124 -15.86 6.97 -5.68
N TRP A 125 -15.12 6.52 -4.66
CA TRP A 125 -14.96 7.28 -3.43
C TRP A 125 -14.31 8.67 -3.59
N PRO A 126 -13.36 8.95 -4.52
CA PRO A 126 -12.83 10.30 -4.69
C PRO A 126 -13.90 11.34 -5.01
N SER A 127 -14.87 10.98 -5.86
CA SER A 127 -15.98 11.87 -6.21
C SER A 127 -16.90 12.18 -5.02
N ILE A 128 -17.10 11.21 -4.12
CA ILE A 128 -17.89 11.40 -2.90
C ILE A 128 -17.26 12.50 -2.03
N PHE A 129 -15.93 12.46 -1.86
CA PHE A 129 -15.21 13.46 -1.06
C PHE A 129 -15.16 14.83 -1.76
N THR A 130 -14.91 14.88 -3.05
CA THR A 130 -14.89 16.12 -3.82
C THR A 130 -16.26 16.81 -3.76
N ASN A 131 -17.34 16.08 -3.86
CA ASN A 131 -18.70 16.61 -3.75
C ASN A 131 -19.04 17.15 -2.35
N LYS A 132 -18.25 16.83 -1.33
CA LYS A 132 -18.36 17.35 0.05
C LYS A 132 -17.37 18.46 0.33
N GLU A 133 -16.75 19.05 -0.67
CA GLU A 133 -15.73 20.10 -0.55
C GLU A 133 -14.50 19.65 0.29
N VAL A 134 -14.26 18.35 0.40
CA VAL A 134 -13.06 17.81 1.02
C VAL A 134 -11.93 17.85 -0.01
N ALA A 135 -10.84 18.49 0.35
CA ALA A 135 -9.67 18.58 -0.52
C ALA A 135 -9.15 17.19 -0.87
N PHE A 136 -9.03 16.91 -2.15
CA PHE A 136 -8.54 15.65 -2.68
C PHE A 136 -7.39 15.89 -3.65
N THR A 137 -6.31 15.16 -3.48
CA THR A 137 -5.20 15.13 -4.44
C THR A 137 -5.32 13.89 -5.30
N SER A 138 -5.35 14.08 -6.62
CA SER A 138 -5.45 12.95 -7.55
C SER A 138 -4.31 11.95 -7.38
N PHE A 139 -4.62 10.70 -7.57
CA PHE A 139 -3.61 9.65 -7.56
C PHE A 139 -2.65 9.81 -8.74
N THR A 140 -1.37 9.59 -8.46
CA THR A 140 -0.33 9.42 -9.46
C THR A 140 0.34 8.07 -9.26
N ALA A 141 0.84 7.48 -10.34
CA ALA A 141 1.51 6.19 -10.24
C ALA A 141 2.77 6.29 -9.37
N ALA A 142 2.84 5.47 -8.32
CA ALA A 142 4.00 5.41 -7.44
C ALA A 142 5.09 4.47 -7.97
N ASN A 143 4.70 3.29 -8.46
CA ASN A 143 5.61 2.31 -9.05
C ASN A 143 5.36 2.29 -10.56
N VAL A 144 6.22 2.97 -11.32
CA VAL A 144 6.13 3.06 -12.78
C VAL A 144 7.22 2.20 -13.39
N GLY A 145 6.85 1.23 -14.22
CA GLY A 145 7.77 0.53 -15.10
C GLY A 145 8.06 1.35 -16.35
N TYR A 146 9.11 0.99 -17.06
CA TYR A 146 9.40 1.55 -18.38
C TYR A 146 9.09 0.52 -19.46
N GLU A 147 8.34 0.92 -20.47
CA GLU A 147 8.11 0.10 -21.65
C GLU A 147 9.39 -0.07 -22.46
N VAL A 148 9.70 -1.28 -22.83
CA VAL A 148 10.85 -1.61 -23.70
C VAL A 148 10.41 -2.67 -24.69
N SER A 149 10.64 -2.40 -25.97
CA SER A 149 10.37 -3.38 -27.03
C SER A 149 11.48 -4.42 -27.08
N TRP A 150 11.29 -5.52 -26.36
CA TRP A 150 12.18 -6.66 -26.39
C TRP A 150 11.95 -7.53 -27.62
N SER A 151 13.00 -8.26 -28.06
CA SER A 151 12.81 -9.35 -29.02
C SER A 151 12.17 -10.57 -28.33
N GLU A 152 11.37 -11.32 -29.09
CA GLU A 152 10.76 -12.56 -28.56
C GLU A 152 11.82 -13.59 -28.10
N ASP A 153 12.98 -13.64 -28.76
CA ASP A 153 14.05 -14.56 -28.35
C ASP A 153 14.69 -14.15 -27.03
N PHE A 154 14.84 -12.83 -26.76
CA PHE A 154 15.30 -12.34 -25.47
C PHE A 154 14.27 -12.64 -24.36
N LEU A 155 13.00 -12.44 -24.62
CA LEU A 155 11.94 -12.70 -23.64
C LEU A 155 11.85 -14.17 -23.26
N LYS A 156 12.06 -15.10 -24.19
CA LYS A 156 12.08 -16.55 -23.88
C LYS A 156 13.10 -16.91 -22.80
N GLU A 157 14.21 -16.18 -22.75
CA GLU A 157 15.30 -16.45 -21.80
C GLU A 157 15.26 -15.57 -20.56
N ALA A 158 14.73 -14.34 -20.65
CA ALA A 158 14.88 -13.31 -19.63
C ALA A 158 13.58 -12.91 -18.91
N GLU A 159 12.41 -13.21 -19.47
CA GLU A 159 11.12 -12.79 -18.85
C GLU A 159 10.97 -13.39 -17.44
N GLY A 160 10.66 -12.53 -16.47
CA GLY A 160 10.51 -12.91 -15.07
C GLY A 160 11.82 -13.11 -14.32
N LEU A 161 12.98 -12.92 -14.97
CA LEU A 161 14.27 -13.05 -14.30
C LEU A 161 14.77 -11.69 -13.77
N PRO A 162 15.24 -11.65 -12.51
CA PRO A 162 15.84 -10.45 -11.95
C PRO A 162 17.30 -10.29 -12.39
N ILE A 163 17.68 -9.09 -12.81
CA ILE A 163 19.08 -8.70 -12.96
C ILE A 163 19.52 -8.04 -11.65
N LYS A 164 20.38 -8.74 -10.91
CA LYS A 164 20.80 -8.35 -9.56
C LYS A 164 22.13 -7.61 -9.56
N ASN A 165 22.39 -6.91 -8.43
CA ASN A 165 23.67 -6.21 -8.18
C ASN A 165 24.04 -5.21 -9.29
N ILE A 166 23.04 -4.49 -9.80
CA ILE A 166 23.25 -3.43 -10.78
C ILE A 166 23.21 -2.04 -10.14
N ILE A 167 23.70 -1.06 -10.85
CA ILE A 167 23.45 0.34 -10.61
C ILE A 167 22.72 0.90 -11.83
N LEU A 168 21.45 1.25 -11.65
CA LEU A 168 20.69 1.95 -12.69
C LEU A 168 21.10 3.42 -12.71
N LYS A 169 21.46 3.93 -13.89
CA LYS A 169 21.84 5.33 -14.09
C LYS A 169 20.84 6.03 -14.98
N SER A 170 20.42 7.20 -14.58
CA SER A 170 19.56 8.09 -15.35
C SER A 170 20.02 9.55 -15.21
N LYS A 171 19.32 10.47 -15.88
CA LYS A 171 19.55 11.92 -15.70
C LYS A 171 19.22 12.39 -14.27
N LEU A 172 18.39 11.63 -13.53
CA LEU A 172 17.95 11.93 -12.17
C LEU A 172 18.90 11.39 -11.10
N GLY A 173 19.89 10.58 -11.48
CA GLY A 173 20.87 10.04 -10.56
C GLY A 173 21.19 8.55 -10.80
N GLU A 174 21.75 7.94 -9.76
CA GLU A 174 22.15 6.54 -9.76
C GLU A 174 21.48 5.82 -8.60
N MET A 175 20.94 4.62 -8.86
CA MET A 175 20.28 3.80 -7.82
C MET A 175 20.77 2.36 -7.92
N PRO A 176 21.40 1.82 -6.86
CA PRO A 176 21.75 0.41 -6.79
C PRO A 176 20.52 -0.44 -6.50
N GLY A 177 20.52 -1.66 -7.02
CA GLY A 177 19.46 -2.63 -6.74
C GLY A 177 19.37 -3.77 -7.73
N GLU A 178 18.16 -4.25 -7.92
CA GLU A 178 17.82 -5.25 -8.94
C GLU A 178 16.64 -4.75 -9.79
N ILE A 179 16.64 -5.10 -11.05
CA ILE A 179 15.53 -4.86 -11.98
C ILE A 179 14.96 -6.20 -12.44
N MET A 180 13.69 -6.18 -12.79
CA MET A 180 12.98 -7.32 -13.36
C MET A 180 12.72 -7.07 -14.83
N ILE A 181 13.01 -8.05 -15.66
CA ILE A 181 12.61 -8.07 -17.07
C ILE A 181 11.17 -8.57 -17.12
N THR A 182 10.29 -7.76 -17.68
CA THR A 182 8.89 -8.12 -17.92
C THR A 182 8.60 -8.08 -19.42
N ARG A 183 7.50 -8.70 -19.84
CA ARG A 183 7.09 -8.70 -21.26
C ARG A 183 6.92 -7.29 -21.83
N TYR A 184 6.50 -6.35 -21.03
CA TYR A 184 6.31 -4.96 -21.44
C TYR A 184 7.53 -4.07 -21.19
N GLY A 185 8.53 -4.52 -20.42
CA GLY A 185 9.71 -3.69 -20.19
C GLY A 185 10.47 -3.97 -18.90
N LEU A 186 10.73 -2.93 -18.13
CA LEU A 186 11.56 -2.93 -16.93
C LEU A 186 10.78 -2.54 -15.69
N GLU A 187 10.95 -3.29 -14.61
CA GLU A 187 10.44 -3.00 -13.28
C GLU A 187 11.53 -3.11 -12.21
N GLY A 188 11.22 -2.68 -10.99
CA GLY A 188 12.08 -2.85 -9.83
C GLY A 188 12.39 -1.56 -9.08
N THR A 189 12.89 -1.68 -7.86
CA THR A 189 13.13 -0.53 -6.98
C THR A 189 13.96 0.59 -7.62
N PRO A 190 15.06 0.33 -8.35
CA PRO A 190 15.80 1.38 -9.03
C PRO A 190 15.00 2.11 -10.10
N VAL A 191 14.14 1.37 -10.82
CA VAL A 191 13.26 1.94 -11.85
C VAL A 191 12.24 2.88 -11.21
N TYR A 192 11.57 2.44 -10.14
CA TYR A 192 10.57 3.24 -9.43
C TYR A 192 11.16 4.48 -8.74
N SER A 193 12.41 4.40 -8.29
CA SER A 193 13.08 5.49 -7.57
C SER A 193 13.62 6.60 -8.48
N LEU A 194 13.90 6.29 -9.73
CA LEU A 194 14.48 7.22 -10.72
C LEU A 194 13.46 7.69 -11.76
N LYS A 195 12.18 7.69 -11.40
CA LYS A 195 11.12 8.26 -12.24
C LYS A 195 11.17 9.78 -12.25
N GLU A 196 10.79 10.39 -13.35
CA GLU A 196 10.42 11.80 -13.37
C GLU A 196 9.10 12.00 -12.62
N PRO A 197 8.96 13.10 -11.86
CA PRO A 197 7.74 13.39 -11.13
C PRO A 197 6.53 13.64 -12.04
#